data_3cfb8c268b12f2977479b7748dc5867f
#
_entry.id   3cfb8c268b12f2977479b7748dc5867f
#
_cell.length_a   1.000
_cell.length_b   1.000
_cell.length_c   1.000
_cell.angle_alpha   90.00
_cell.angle_beta   90.00
_cell.angle_gamma   90.00
#
_symmetry.space_group_name_H-M   'P 1'
#
loop_
_entity.id
_entity.type
_entity.pdbx_description
1 polymer ?
#
loop_
_entity_poly.entity_id
_entity_poly.type
_entity_poly.pdbx_seq_one_letter_code
_entity_poly.pdbx_strand_id
1 'polypeptide(L)'
;DTVGRWRAFFKHLGSESWVQDMDPEIQAELKNALAVLGKEELCRKYVGAERFPVEKMDDWYADEQLNGLPNHSTRAHMDSDLARYLFVATYGMTEGRSPHLVDFPAELRPNHKNIQKDDDPEDQKFSDRFKVQLWGGPASTITSHISKDGHYFIHPDPTQCRSLTVREAARLQTFPDNYFFEGGRTKQYHQVG
;
A
#
# COMPACT_ATOMS: atom_id res chain seq x y z
N ASP A 1 12.24 1.24 20.65
CA ASP A 1 10.85 1.69 20.50
C ASP A 1 10.51 1.83 19.01
N THR A 2 9.69 0.91 18.51
CA THR A 2 9.30 0.85 17.09
C THR A 2 8.51 2.10 16.67
N VAL A 3 7.63 2.59 17.53
CA VAL A 3 6.81 3.79 17.29
C VAL A 3 7.67 5.05 17.18
N GLY A 4 8.65 5.20 18.09
CA GLY A 4 9.59 6.32 18.04
C GLY A 4 10.43 6.34 16.76
N ARG A 5 10.89 5.15 16.29
CA ARG A 5 11.62 5.01 15.03
C ARG A 5 10.76 5.40 13.82
N TRP A 6 9.50 4.98 13.80
CA TRP A 6 8.56 5.33 12.75
C TRP A 6 8.27 6.83 12.69
N ARG A 7 8.01 7.44 13.85
CA ARG A 7 7.79 8.89 13.93
C ARG A 7 9.01 9.69 13.46
N ALA A 8 10.21 9.27 13.85
CA ALA A 8 11.45 9.91 13.39
C ALA A 8 11.62 9.78 11.87
N PHE A 9 11.34 8.59 11.31
CA PHE A 9 11.41 8.34 9.87
C PHE A 9 10.46 9.27 9.10
N PHE A 10 9.18 9.29 9.43
CA PHE A 10 8.20 10.12 8.70
C PHE A 10 8.43 11.62 8.90
N LYS A 11 8.92 12.03 10.06
CA LYS A 11 9.31 13.42 10.28
C LYS A 11 10.50 13.82 9.39
N HIS A 12 11.49 12.94 9.26
CA HIS A 12 12.64 13.17 8.38
C HIS A 12 12.20 13.20 6.91
N LEU A 13 11.34 12.26 6.50
CA LEU A 13 10.83 12.17 5.14
C LEU A 13 10.18 13.48 4.66
N GLY A 14 9.43 14.15 5.52
CA GLY A 14 8.79 15.43 5.19
C GLY A 14 9.78 16.58 4.92
N SER A 15 11.04 16.46 5.32
CA SER A 15 12.10 17.45 5.07
C SER A 15 12.99 17.12 3.87
N GLU A 16 12.81 16.00 3.22
CA GLU A 16 13.58 15.60 2.03
C GLU A 16 13.37 16.58 0.87
N SER A 17 14.43 16.79 0.08
CA SER A 17 14.40 17.76 -1.05
C SER A 17 13.34 17.41 -2.08
N TRP A 18 13.22 16.12 -2.42
CA TRP A 18 12.24 15.65 -3.40
C TRP A 18 10.78 15.94 -3.01
N VAL A 19 10.49 16.06 -1.70
CA VAL A 19 9.14 16.45 -1.21
C VAL A 19 8.89 17.94 -1.50
N GLN A 20 9.92 18.76 -1.49
CA GLN A 20 9.79 20.20 -1.77
C GLN A 20 9.66 20.49 -3.27
N ASP A 21 10.20 19.64 -4.12
CA ASP A 21 10.23 19.77 -5.58
C ASP A 21 9.01 19.13 -6.28
N MET A 22 8.09 18.52 -5.51
CA MET A 22 6.87 17.90 -6.03
C MET A 22 5.83 18.91 -6.49
N ASP A 23 4.91 18.44 -7.31
CA ASP A 23 3.68 19.16 -7.60
C ASP A 23 2.98 19.62 -6.30
N PRO A 24 2.51 20.88 -6.21
CA PRO A 24 1.95 21.42 -4.98
C PRO A 24 0.75 20.66 -4.42
N GLU A 25 -0.11 20.09 -5.27
CA GLU A 25 -1.28 19.33 -4.82
C GLU A 25 -0.84 18.01 -4.20
N ILE A 26 0.04 17.28 -4.87
CA ILE A 26 0.61 16.03 -4.36
C ILE A 26 1.41 16.29 -3.07
N GLN A 27 2.18 17.37 -3.02
CA GLN A 27 2.93 17.77 -1.82
C GLN A 27 2.01 18.06 -0.63
N ALA A 28 0.89 18.75 -0.86
CA ALA A 28 -0.06 19.06 0.21
C ALA A 28 -0.66 17.79 0.82
N GLU A 29 -1.11 16.85 -0.02
CA GLU A 29 -1.67 15.58 0.44
C GLU A 29 -0.62 14.70 1.13
N LEU A 30 0.61 14.68 0.63
CA LEU A 30 1.71 13.97 1.28
C LEU A 30 1.99 14.54 2.66
N LYS A 31 2.02 15.86 2.83
CA LYS A 31 2.21 16.52 4.13
C LYS A 31 1.05 16.22 5.09
N ASN A 32 -0.20 16.18 4.59
CA ASN A 32 -1.36 15.78 5.38
C ASN A 32 -1.21 14.34 5.90
N ALA A 33 -0.86 13.41 5.03
CA ALA A 33 -0.61 12.01 5.41
C ALA A 33 0.53 11.87 6.43
N LEU A 34 1.63 12.60 6.24
CA LEU A 34 2.76 12.61 7.20
C LEU A 34 2.35 13.14 8.58
N ALA A 35 1.45 14.12 8.63
CA ALA A 35 0.95 14.64 9.89
C ALA A 35 0.14 13.61 10.68
N VAL A 36 -0.59 12.73 9.99
CA VAL A 36 -1.33 11.60 10.59
C VAL A 36 -0.34 10.50 11.00
N LEU A 37 0.52 10.05 10.09
CA LEU A 37 1.52 9.00 10.35
C LEU A 37 2.45 9.32 11.52
N GLY A 38 2.70 10.59 11.77
CA GLY A 38 3.49 11.04 12.93
C GLY A 38 2.78 10.90 14.27
N LYS A 39 1.46 10.72 14.30
CA LYS A 39 0.64 10.68 15.52
C LYS A 39 0.12 9.28 15.84
N GLU A 40 -0.17 8.48 14.84
CA GLU A 40 -0.81 7.18 14.98
C GLU A 40 0.21 6.04 14.96
N GLU A 41 -0.09 5.00 15.72
CA GLU A 41 0.66 3.75 15.69
C GLU A 41 0.23 2.97 14.44
N LEU A 42 1.16 2.70 13.54
CA LEU A 42 0.90 1.81 12.40
C LEU A 42 0.63 0.41 12.92
N CYS A 43 -0.62 0.02 12.91
CA CYS A 43 -1.07 -1.26 13.44
C CYS A 43 -0.52 -2.41 12.60
N ARG A 44 0.41 -3.19 13.17
CA ARG A 44 0.96 -4.42 12.56
C ARG A 44 0.22 -5.66 12.99
N LYS A 45 -0.71 -5.51 13.91
CA LYS A 45 -1.46 -6.62 14.50
C LYS A 45 -2.86 -6.67 13.93
N TYR A 46 -3.50 -7.80 14.18
CA TYR A 46 -4.92 -8.00 13.98
C TYR A 46 -5.72 -6.82 14.53
N VAL A 47 -6.44 -6.13 13.67
CA VAL A 47 -7.31 -5.03 14.02
C VAL A 47 -8.73 -5.56 14.02
N GLY A 48 -9.47 -5.31 15.10
CA GLY A 48 -10.90 -5.58 15.14
C GLY A 48 -11.57 -4.86 13.95
N ALA A 49 -12.51 -5.54 13.32
CA ALA A 49 -13.16 -5.04 12.13
C ALA A 49 -13.96 -3.77 12.41
N GLU A 50 -13.45 -2.60 12.05
CA GLU A 50 -14.34 -1.53 11.66
C GLU A 50 -14.92 -1.92 10.30
N ARG A 51 -16.22 -2.18 10.25
CA ARG A 51 -16.93 -2.53 9.04
C ARG A 51 -17.06 -1.26 8.20
N PHE A 52 -16.40 -1.23 7.05
CA PHE A 52 -16.77 -0.28 6.02
C PHE A 52 -18.03 -0.82 5.31
N PRO A 53 -19.16 -0.09 5.31
CA PRO A 53 -20.36 -0.56 4.66
C PRO A 53 -20.13 -0.68 3.15
N VAL A 54 -20.15 -1.89 2.64
CA VAL A 54 -20.26 -2.17 1.22
C VAL A 54 -21.72 -2.55 0.96
N GLU A 55 -22.53 -1.58 0.56
CA GLU A 55 -24.00 -1.64 0.53
C GLU A 55 -24.62 -2.88 -0.15
N LYS A 56 -23.89 -3.63 -0.96
CA LYS A 56 -24.42 -4.78 -1.70
C LYS A 56 -23.76 -6.14 -1.39
N MET A 57 -22.70 -6.17 -0.62
CA MET A 57 -21.93 -7.41 -0.39
C MET A 57 -21.59 -7.64 1.09
N ASP A 58 -22.11 -6.85 2.01
CA ASP A 58 -21.81 -6.97 3.44
C ASP A 58 -22.21 -8.34 4.00
N ASP A 59 -23.38 -8.83 3.60
CA ASP A 59 -23.88 -10.16 4.00
C ASP A 59 -23.00 -11.31 3.49
N TRP A 60 -22.27 -11.08 2.37
CA TRP A 60 -21.36 -12.07 1.83
C TRP A 60 -20.05 -12.13 2.62
N TYR A 61 -19.49 -10.96 2.95
CA TYR A 61 -18.19 -10.89 3.63
C TYR A 61 -18.31 -11.10 5.13
N ALA A 62 -19.29 -10.47 5.75
CA ALA A 62 -19.40 -10.40 7.20
C ALA A 62 -19.84 -11.71 7.83
N ASP A 63 -19.16 -12.12 8.89
CA ASP A 63 -19.61 -13.15 9.80
C ASP A 63 -19.68 -12.55 11.21
N GLU A 64 -20.89 -12.45 11.77
CA GLU A 64 -21.15 -11.84 13.08
C GLU A 64 -20.53 -12.62 14.24
N GLN A 65 -20.17 -13.90 14.03
CA GLN A 65 -19.55 -14.75 15.04
C GLN A 65 -18.04 -14.47 15.18
N LEU A 66 -17.45 -13.74 14.24
CA LEU A 66 -16.03 -13.40 14.28
C LEU A 66 -15.77 -12.21 15.21
N ASN A 67 -14.91 -12.41 16.21
CA ASN A 67 -14.38 -11.34 17.06
C ASN A 67 -13.25 -10.56 16.40
N GLY A 68 -13.34 -10.31 15.07
CA GLY A 68 -12.37 -9.59 14.29
C GLY A 68 -12.00 -10.31 12.97
N LEU A 69 -11.11 -9.73 12.17
CA LEU A 69 -10.76 -10.24 10.84
C LEU A 69 -9.53 -11.16 10.89
N PRO A 70 -9.68 -12.47 10.57
CA PRO A 70 -8.53 -13.36 10.44
C PRO A 70 -7.66 -12.96 9.25
N ASN A 71 -6.36 -13.26 9.33
CA ASN A 71 -5.36 -12.97 8.29
C ASN A 71 -5.21 -11.46 7.96
N HIS A 72 -5.64 -10.57 8.86
CA HIS A 72 -5.58 -9.11 8.68
C HIS A 72 -4.41 -8.50 9.44
N SER A 73 -3.19 -8.91 9.07
CA SER A 73 -1.95 -8.35 9.62
C SER A 73 -1.10 -7.76 8.51
N THR A 74 -0.58 -6.56 8.74
CA THR A 74 0.34 -5.93 7.78
C THR A 74 1.67 -6.69 7.72
N ARG A 75 2.34 -6.65 6.57
CA ARG A 75 3.73 -7.07 6.48
C ARG A 75 4.66 -5.93 6.88
N ALA A 76 5.88 -6.28 7.29
CA ALA A 76 6.94 -5.29 7.43
C ALA A 76 7.45 -4.87 6.04
N HIS A 77 7.73 -3.59 5.89
CA HIS A 77 8.32 -3.01 4.70
C HIS A 77 9.65 -2.33 5.05
N MET A 78 10.54 -2.21 4.07
CA MET A 78 11.77 -1.42 4.22
C MET A 78 11.43 0.08 4.22
N ASP A 79 12.27 0.88 4.85
CA ASP A 79 12.06 2.34 4.91
C ASP A 79 11.95 2.97 3.51
N SER A 80 12.77 2.49 2.55
CA SER A 80 12.70 2.90 1.14
C SER A 80 11.38 2.54 0.46
N ASP A 81 10.77 1.41 0.81
CA ASP A 81 9.48 1.01 0.24
C ASP A 81 8.34 1.81 0.87
N LEU A 82 8.46 2.18 2.14
CA LEU A 82 7.49 3.04 2.81
C LEU A 82 7.45 4.44 2.19
N ALA A 83 8.62 5.02 1.89
CA ALA A 83 8.70 6.31 1.18
C ALA A 83 8.01 6.22 -0.20
N ARG A 84 8.27 5.12 -0.95
CA ARG A 84 7.61 4.87 -2.23
C ARG A 84 6.11 4.67 -2.09
N TYR A 85 5.66 3.90 -1.10
CA TYR A 85 4.23 3.65 -0.89
C TYR A 85 3.47 4.91 -0.51
N LEU A 86 4.07 5.75 0.34
CA LEU A 86 3.51 7.04 0.66
C LEU A 86 3.35 7.91 -0.59
N PHE A 87 4.40 8.03 -1.40
CA PHE A 87 4.36 8.76 -2.67
C PHE A 87 3.29 8.19 -3.61
N VAL A 88 3.31 6.87 -3.85
CA VAL A 88 2.39 6.20 -4.79
C VAL A 88 0.93 6.32 -4.37
N ALA A 89 0.65 6.17 -3.07
CA ALA A 89 -0.71 6.31 -2.55
C ALA A 89 -1.20 7.77 -2.65
N THR A 90 -0.36 8.73 -2.29
CA THR A 90 -0.68 10.16 -2.42
C THR A 90 -0.89 10.56 -3.87
N TYR A 91 0.01 10.15 -4.77
CA TYR A 91 -0.12 10.38 -6.21
C TYR A 91 -1.41 9.80 -6.77
N GLY A 92 -1.73 8.54 -6.40
CA GLY A 92 -2.97 7.89 -6.83
C GLY A 92 -4.23 8.57 -6.33
N MET A 93 -4.21 9.14 -5.14
CA MET A 93 -5.32 9.88 -4.57
C MET A 93 -5.54 11.23 -5.29
N THR A 94 -4.48 11.91 -5.69
CA THR A 94 -4.53 13.21 -6.39
C THR A 94 -4.81 13.03 -7.87
N GLU A 95 -4.07 12.13 -8.56
CA GLU A 95 -4.10 11.99 -10.01
C GLU A 95 -5.12 10.96 -10.53
N GLY A 96 -5.71 10.15 -9.64
CA GLY A 96 -6.66 9.10 -10.03
C GLY A 96 -6.03 7.93 -10.80
N ARG A 97 -4.70 7.82 -10.81
CA ARG A 97 -3.94 6.72 -11.44
C ARG A 97 -2.69 6.36 -10.65
N SER A 98 -2.17 5.18 -10.85
CA SER A 98 -0.84 4.83 -10.33
C SER A 98 0.25 5.59 -11.09
N PRO A 99 1.33 6.05 -10.42
CA PRO A 99 2.46 6.67 -11.09
C PRO A 99 3.25 5.63 -11.91
N HIS A 100 3.76 6.06 -13.06
CA HIS A 100 4.84 5.37 -13.76
C HIS A 100 6.20 5.78 -13.19
N LEU A 101 7.27 5.05 -13.52
CA LEU A 101 8.61 5.38 -13.00
C LEU A 101 9.11 6.78 -13.39
N VAL A 102 8.58 7.35 -14.48
CA VAL A 102 8.87 8.73 -14.92
C VAL A 102 8.31 9.77 -13.94
N ASP A 103 7.17 9.45 -13.32
CA ASP A 103 6.50 10.33 -12.35
C ASP A 103 7.22 10.34 -10.97
N PHE A 104 8.14 9.37 -10.75
CA PHE A 104 8.84 9.26 -9.47
C PHE A 104 9.95 10.30 -9.32
N PRO A 105 10.05 10.95 -8.15
CA PRO A 105 11.27 11.64 -7.77
C PRO A 105 12.50 10.75 -7.94
N ALA A 106 13.61 11.32 -8.38
CA ALA A 106 14.84 10.55 -8.67
C ALA A 106 15.29 9.69 -7.47
N GLU A 107 15.15 10.22 -6.27
CA GLU A 107 15.53 9.58 -4.99
C GLU A 107 14.68 8.36 -4.64
N LEU A 108 13.43 8.32 -5.12
CA LEU A 108 12.52 7.21 -4.88
C LEU A 108 12.59 6.12 -5.96
N ARG A 109 13.27 6.37 -7.07
CA ARG A 109 13.41 5.37 -8.13
C ARG A 109 14.13 4.12 -7.59
N PRO A 110 13.65 2.90 -7.92
CA PRO A 110 14.32 1.68 -7.49
C PRO A 110 15.70 1.58 -8.11
N ASN A 111 16.70 1.24 -7.29
CA ASN A 111 18.07 1.05 -7.75
C ASN A 111 18.27 -0.36 -8.33
N HIS A 112 17.58 -0.67 -9.43
CA HIS A 112 17.64 -1.99 -10.07
C HIS A 112 18.48 -1.94 -11.33
N LYS A 113 19.27 -3.01 -11.60
CA LYS A 113 20.09 -3.13 -12.82
C LYS A 113 19.31 -3.04 -14.13
N ASN A 114 17.99 -3.32 -14.08
CA ASN A 114 17.09 -3.29 -15.23
C ASN A 114 16.45 -1.90 -15.46
N ILE A 115 16.72 -0.94 -14.59
CA ILE A 115 16.33 0.45 -14.74
C ILE A 115 17.62 1.16 -15.14
N GLN A 116 17.94 1.14 -16.45
CA GLN A 116 19.10 1.86 -16.94
C GLN A 116 18.78 3.36 -16.86
N LYS A 117 19.76 4.15 -16.41
CA LYS A 117 19.57 5.59 -16.18
C LYS A 117 19.36 6.40 -17.47
N ASP A 118 19.63 5.79 -18.61
CA ASP A 118 19.67 6.43 -19.92
C ASP A 118 18.61 5.89 -20.91
N ASP A 119 17.77 4.93 -20.51
CA ASP A 119 16.71 4.42 -21.36
C ASP A 119 15.50 5.37 -21.33
N ASP A 120 14.85 5.51 -22.49
CA ASP A 120 13.58 6.24 -22.59
C ASP A 120 12.60 5.68 -21.54
N PRO A 121 12.03 6.53 -20.67
CA PRO A 121 11.12 6.09 -19.62
C PRO A 121 9.92 5.29 -20.13
N GLU A 122 9.50 5.50 -21.38
CA GLU A 122 8.41 4.76 -22.01
C GLU A 122 8.80 3.32 -22.42
N ASP A 123 10.07 3.06 -22.66
CA ASP A 123 10.59 1.74 -23.05
C ASP A 123 11.05 0.87 -21.86
N GLN A 124 11.00 1.39 -20.65
CA GLN A 124 11.46 0.66 -19.47
C GLN A 124 10.54 -0.51 -19.14
N LYS A 125 11.07 -1.72 -19.21
CA LYS A 125 10.42 -2.91 -18.66
C LYS A 125 10.17 -2.68 -17.17
N PHE A 126 8.93 -2.89 -16.72
CA PHE A 126 8.49 -2.66 -15.34
C PHE A 126 8.29 -1.18 -14.94
N SER A 127 7.98 -0.31 -15.90
CA SER A 127 7.62 1.09 -15.62
C SER A 127 6.44 1.25 -14.65
N ASP A 128 5.60 0.22 -14.52
CA ASP A 128 4.38 0.16 -13.72
C ASP A 128 4.52 -0.70 -12.44
N ARG A 129 5.73 -0.86 -11.92
CA ARG A 129 6.04 -1.77 -10.81
C ARG A 129 5.30 -1.44 -9.50
N PHE A 130 5.00 -0.17 -9.25
CA PHE A 130 4.32 0.29 -8.05
C PHE A 130 2.90 0.69 -8.38
N LYS A 131 1.93 -0.15 -7.97
CA LYS A 131 0.51 0.08 -8.23
C LYS A 131 -0.27 0.27 -6.95
N VAL A 132 -0.98 1.39 -6.86
CA VAL A 132 -1.97 1.62 -5.81
C VAL A 132 -3.34 1.12 -6.26
N GLN A 133 -4.08 0.53 -5.33
CA GLN A 133 -5.48 0.19 -5.56
C GLN A 133 -6.32 1.44 -5.32
N LEU A 134 -6.97 1.96 -6.37
CA LEU A 134 -7.66 3.24 -6.31
C LEU A 134 -9.04 3.12 -5.66
N TRP A 135 -9.44 4.15 -4.91
CA TRP A 135 -10.79 4.27 -4.40
C TRP A 135 -11.80 4.43 -5.54
N GLY A 136 -12.92 3.73 -5.45
CA GLY A 136 -14.02 3.85 -6.42
C GLY A 136 -13.76 3.22 -7.80
N GLY A 137 -12.60 2.60 -8.02
CA GLY A 137 -12.26 1.86 -9.23
C GLY A 137 -12.21 0.34 -9.03
N PRO A 138 -12.24 -0.45 -10.10
CA PRO A 138 -12.02 -1.89 -10.00
C PRO A 138 -10.58 -2.17 -9.56
N ALA A 139 -10.42 -3.11 -8.62
CA ALA A 139 -9.10 -3.55 -8.19
C ALA A 139 -8.37 -4.31 -9.31
N SER A 140 -7.05 -4.23 -9.31
CA SER A 140 -6.22 -5.11 -10.14
C SER A 140 -6.42 -6.57 -9.74
N THR A 141 -6.37 -7.48 -10.70
CA THR A 141 -6.41 -8.92 -10.42
C THR A 141 -5.33 -9.31 -9.43
N ILE A 142 -5.75 -9.90 -8.31
CA ILE A 142 -4.82 -10.39 -7.30
C ILE A 142 -4.16 -11.66 -7.81
N THR A 143 -2.85 -11.61 -7.95
CA THR A 143 -2.04 -12.76 -8.39
C THR A 143 -1.12 -13.22 -7.26
N SER A 144 -0.61 -14.45 -7.34
CA SER A 144 0.33 -15.00 -6.35
C SER A 144 1.61 -14.17 -6.18
N HIS A 145 1.89 -13.25 -7.10
CA HIS A 145 2.99 -12.29 -7.01
C HIS A 145 2.89 -11.37 -5.77
N ILE A 146 1.67 -11.14 -5.25
CA ILE A 146 1.46 -10.40 -3.99
C ILE A 146 2.24 -11.01 -2.81
N SER A 147 2.55 -12.32 -2.86
CA SER A 147 3.33 -13.02 -1.84
C SER A 147 4.77 -12.50 -1.70
N LYS A 148 5.33 -11.87 -2.74
CA LYS A 148 6.71 -11.38 -2.77
C LYS A 148 6.86 -10.07 -1.98
N ASP A 149 6.62 -8.94 -2.61
CA ASP A 149 6.87 -7.61 -2.04
C ASP A 149 5.59 -6.77 -1.83
N GLY A 150 4.53 -7.02 -2.62
CA GLY A 150 3.27 -6.30 -2.55
C GLY A 150 3.26 -4.97 -3.31
N HIS A 151 4.30 -4.66 -4.08
CA HIS A 151 4.41 -3.39 -4.82
C HIS A 151 3.28 -3.14 -5.82
N TYR A 152 2.66 -4.20 -6.36
CA TYR A 152 1.49 -4.09 -7.25
C TYR A 152 0.17 -3.89 -6.51
N PHE A 153 0.18 -3.92 -5.18
CA PHE A 153 -1.04 -3.94 -4.36
C PHE A 153 -0.90 -3.00 -3.16
N ILE A 154 -0.56 -1.73 -3.45
CA ILE A 154 -0.40 -0.69 -2.43
C ILE A 154 -1.78 -0.23 -1.96
N HIS A 155 -1.93 -0.04 -0.65
CA HIS A 155 -3.15 0.46 -0.05
C HIS A 155 -3.43 1.90 -0.50
N PRO A 156 -4.69 2.26 -0.89
CA PRO A 156 -5.00 3.57 -1.44
C PRO A 156 -4.94 4.73 -0.43
N ASP A 157 -5.08 4.43 0.85
CA ASP A 157 -4.98 5.43 1.91
C ASP A 157 -3.49 5.68 2.25
N PRO A 158 -2.93 6.86 1.95
CA PRO A 158 -1.53 7.17 2.23
C PRO A 158 -1.20 7.14 3.73
N THR A 159 -2.18 7.34 4.63
CA THR A 159 -1.97 7.25 6.08
C THR A 159 -1.74 5.81 6.55
N GLN A 160 -2.08 4.81 5.74
CA GLN A 160 -1.77 3.40 6.02
C GLN A 160 -0.33 3.05 5.62
N CYS A 161 0.21 3.65 4.57
CA CYS A 161 1.59 3.52 4.09
C CYS A 161 2.07 2.05 4.04
N ARG A 162 1.35 1.18 3.32
CA ARG A 162 1.57 -0.27 3.28
C ARG A 162 1.00 -0.92 2.03
N SER A 163 1.34 -2.17 1.78
CA SER A 163 0.59 -3.01 0.84
C SER A 163 -0.66 -3.61 1.51
N LEU A 164 -1.55 -4.17 0.69
CA LEU A 164 -2.74 -4.88 1.18
C LEU A 164 -2.35 -6.05 2.09
N THR A 165 -3.17 -6.30 3.10
CA THR A 165 -3.12 -7.51 3.92
C THR A 165 -3.66 -8.72 3.14
N VAL A 166 -3.44 -9.94 3.68
CA VAL A 166 -4.04 -11.16 3.12
C VAL A 166 -5.56 -11.05 3.07
N ARG A 167 -6.20 -10.54 4.14
CA ARG A 167 -7.66 -10.39 4.21
C ARG A 167 -8.20 -9.37 3.21
N GLU A 168 -7.55 -8.24 3.03
CA GLU A 168 -7.94 -7.24 2.03
C GLU A 168 -7.84 -7.81 0.61
N ALA A 169 -6.74 -8.49 0.30
CA ALA A 169 -6.58 -9.19 -0.97
C ALA A 169 -7.64 -10.29 -1.19
N ALA A 170 -7.97 -11.03 -0.13
CA ALA A 170 -9.01 -12.05 -0.15
C ALA A 170 -10.40 -11.47 -0.42
N ARG A 171 -10.75 -10.33 0.21
CA ARG A 171 -12.00 -9.63 -0.08
C ARG A 171 -12.10 -9.17 -1.52
N LEU A 172 -11.00 -8.68 -2.11
CA LEU A 172 -10.95 -8.34 -3.54
C LEU A 172 -11.15 -9.57 -4.45
N GLN A 173 -10.81 -10.75 -3.98
CA GLN A 173 -11.08 -12.04 -4.63
C GLN A 173 -12.41 -12.68 -4.18
N THR A 174 -13.26 -11.92 -3.50
CA THR A 174 -14.60 -12.33 -3.03
C THR A 174 -14.62 -13.46 -2.00
N PHE A 175 -13.53 -13.72 -1.26
CA PHE A 175 -13.55 -14.64 -0.13
C PHE A 175 -14.30 -14.04 1.06
N PRO A 176 -15.18 -14.79 1.72
CA PRO A 176 -15.86 -14.33 2.94
C PRO A 176 -14.87 -14.25 4.12
N ASP A 177 -15.20 -13.47 5.13
CA ASP A 177 -14.32 -13.19 6.26
C ASP A 177 -14.05 -14.41 7.14
N ASN A 178 -14.97 -15.36 7.18
CA ASN A 178 -14.81 -16.62 7.91
C ASN A 178 -13.93 -17.66 7.17
N TYR A 179 -13.52 -17.38 5.94
CA TYR A 179 -12.55 -18.24 5.25
C TYR A 179 -11.15 -17.95 5.79
N PHE A 180 -10.56 -18.91 6.48
CA PHE A 180 -9.24 -18.79 7.09
C PHE A 180 -8.16 -19.38 6.18
N PHE A 181 -7.09 -18.60 5.95
CA PHE A 181 -5.92 -19.03 5.18
C PHE A 181 -4.86 -19.58 6.11
N GLU A 182 -4.46 -20.82 5.90
CA GLU A 182 -3.52 -21.54 6.76
C GLU A 182 -2.05 -21.25 6.45
N GLY A 183 -1.21 -21.46 7.45
CA GLY A 183 0.24 -21.39 7.34
C GLY A 183 0.82 -19.99 7.50
N GLY A 184 2.09 -19.84 7.14
CA GLY A 184 2.79 -18.54 7.21
C GLY A 184 2.30 -17.56 6.14
N ARG A 185 2.46 -16.25 6.39
CA ARG A 185 1.92 -15.16 5.56
C ARG A 185 2.18 -15.31 4.05
N THR A 186 3.38 -15.74 3.66
CA THR A 186 3.71 -15.98 2.24
C THR A 186 2.80 -17.04 1.63
N LYS A 187 2.54 -18.15 2.36
CA LYS A 187 1.64 -19.22 1.93
C LYS A 187 0.19 -18.73 1.85
N GLN A 188 -0.24 -17.90 2.80
CA GLN A 188 -1.57 -17.29 2.80
C GLN A 188 -1.78 -16.42 1.55
N TYR A 189 -0.81 -15.57 1.18
CA TYR A 189 -0.88 -14.79 -0.06
C TYR A 189 -0.90 -15.68 -1.32
N HIS A 190 -0.19 -16.79 -1.34
CA HIS A 190 -0.25 -17.74 -2.46
C HIS A 190 -1.61 -18.42 -2.61
N GLN A 191 -2.33 -18.59 -1.51
CA GLN A 191 -3.68 -19.18 -1.54
C GLN A 191 -4.73 -18.19 -2.05
N VAL A 192 -4.50 -16.89 -1.84
CA VAL A 192 -5.41 -15.84 -2.30
C VAL A 192 -5.22 -15.53 -3.79
N GLY A 193 -3.97 -15.50 -4.28
CA GLY A 193 -3.62 -15.06 -5.62
C GLY A 193 -3.27 -16.15 -6.63
#